data_c014f03475e7cec92b2fb434099e7da8
#
_entry.id   c014f03475e7cec92b2fb434099e7da8
#
_cell.length_a   1.000
_cell.length_b   1.000
_cell.length_c   1.000
_cell.angle_alpha   90.00
_cell.angle_beta   90.00
_cell.angle_gamma   90.00
#
_symmetry.space_group_name_H-M   'P 1'
#
loop_
_entity.id
_entity.type
_entity.pdbx_description
1 polymer ?
#
loop_
_entity_poly.entity_id
_entity_poly.type
_entity_poly.pdbx_seq_one_letter_code
_entity_poly.pdbx_strand_id
1 'polypeptide(L)'
;MRAELEGELRALAGRGVTPGLAAVLVGDNPASATYVRMKGKACEEAGLYHETVRLPKGTTQAELLALVDRLNADAKIHGILVQLPLPKQIDAQLVLRRVAPAKDVDGFHPENVGKVSIGDPTGFRPATPFGVQQLLVRSGIDTTGKHAVIVGRSNIVGRPMAALLLQDGPGGNATVTVCHSRTREIKSVTRLADILIVAMGKPEFVTGDMIKPGAVVIDVGTNRVDDPTAKQGYRLVGDVKFDEAKQVAGAITPVPGGVGPMTITMLLFNTVQAARQWAKS
;
A
#
# COMPACT_ATOMS: atom_id res chain seq x y z
N MET A 1 -9.43 -12.78 -6.10
CA MET A 1 -9.60 -11.50 -5.37
C MET A 1 -10.76 -10.66 -5.88
N ARG A 2 -10.80 -10.25 -7.16
CA ARG A 2 -11.97 -9.47 -7.66
C ARG A 2 -13.29 -10.24 -7.49
N ALA A 3 -13.35 -11.53 -7.84
CA ALA A 3 -14.53 -12.37 -7.65
C ALA A 3 -14.97 -12.50 -6.16
N GLU A 4 -14.02 -12.51 -5.24
CA GLU A 4 -14.31 -12.49 -3.79
C GLU A 4 -14.95 -11.15 -3.37
N LEU A 5 -14.42 -10.03 -3.88
CA LEU A 5 -15.01 -8.69 -3.71
C LEU A 5 -16.44 -8.62 -4.25
N GLU A 6 -16.71 -9.19 -5.41
CA GLU A 6 -18.05 -9.22 -6.01
C GLU A 6 -19.08 -9.94 -5.12
N GLY A 7 -18.68 -11.01 -4.44
CA GLY A 7 -19.54 -11.71 -3.47
C GLY A 7 -19.91 -10.83 -2.28
N GLU A 8 -18.92 -10.15 -1.69
CA GLU A 8 -19.12 -9.21 -0.58
C GLU A 8 -19.98 -8.00 -1.01
N LEU A 9 -19.76 -7.47 -2.21
CA LEU A 9 -20.52 -6.33 -2.75
C LEU A 9 -21.99 -6.70 -2.96
N ARG A 10 -22.27 -7.88 -3.51
CA ARG A 10 -23.66 -8.37 -3.64
C ARG A 10 -24.35 -8.51 -2.29
N ALA A 11 -23.64 -9.03 -1.27
CA ALA A 11 -24.19 -9.16 0.07
C ALA A 11 -24.52 -7.80 0.72
N LEU A 12 -23.67 -6.77 0.50
CA LEU A 12 -23.91 -5.40 0.96
C LEU A 12 -25.05 -4.73 0.19
N ALA A 13 -25.12 -4.91 -1.14
CA ALA A 13 -26.19 -4.38 -1.98
C ALA A 13 -27.56 -4.93 -1.55
N GLY A 14 -27.66 -6.22 -1.19
CA GLY A 14 -28.86 -6.83 -0.62
C GLY A 14 -29.32 -6.20 0.71
N ARG A 15 -28.44 -5.44 1.37
CA ARG A 15 -28.72 -4.66 2.59
C ARG A 15 -28.89 -3.15 2.30
N GLY A 16 -28.93 -2.74 1.05
CA GLY A 16 -29.04 -1.34 0.63
C GLY A 16 -27.74 -0.52 0.85
N VAL A 17 -26.58 -1.18 1.04
CA VAL A 17 -25.30 -0.50 1.30
C VAL A 17 -24.41 -0.60 0.06
N THR A 18 -24.02 0.56 -0.47
CA THR A 18 -22.99 0.68 -1.51
C THR A 18 -21.71 1.21 -0.86
N PRO A 19 -20.60 0.43 -0.82
CA PRO A 19 -19.35 0.93 -0.28
C PRO A 19 -18.89 2.18 -1.02
N GLY A 20 -18.43 3.21 -0.29
CA GLY A 20 -18.03 4.49 -0.85
C GLY A 20 -16.61 4.86 -0.42
N LEU A 21 -15.77 5.26 -1.39
CA LEU A 21 -14.41 5.74 -1.18
C LEU A 21 -14.29 7.22 -1.58
N ALA A 22 -13.79 8.06 -0.67
CA ALA A 22 -13.34 9.40 -0.99
C ALA A 22 -11.81 9.42 -1.15
N ALA A 23 -11.33 9.90 -2.29
CA ALA A 23 -9.91 10.11 -2.54
C ALA A 23 -9.61 11.62 -2.62
N VAL A 24 -8.78 12.12 -1.72
CA VAL A 24 -8.39 13.53 -1.64
C VAL A 24 -6.99 13.70 -2.25
N LEU A 25 -6.88 14.59 -3.24
CA LEU A 25 -5.63 14.98 -3.88
C LEU A 25 -5.39 16.47 -3.66
N VAL A 26 -4.25 16.83 -3.08
CA VAL A 26 -3.83 18.23 -2.90
C VAL A 26 -2.65 18.53 -3.82
N GLY A 27 -2.83 19.52 -4.69
CA GLY A 27 -1.84 19.90 -5.69
C GLY A 27 -1.93 19.11 -6.98
N ASP A 28 -0.89 19.26 -7.80
CA ASP A 28 -0.84 18.86 -9.20
C ASP A 28 0.23 17.81 -9.52
N ASN A 29 0.73 17.10 -8.51
CA ASN A 29 1.74 16.06 -8.73
C ASN A 29 1.23 15.00 -9.73
N PRO A 30 1.87 14.80 -10.90
CA PRO A 30 1.35 13.94 -11.96
C PRO A 30 1.28 12.47 -11.55
N ALA A 31 2.23 12.00 -10.73
CA ALA A 31 2.22 10.63 -10.23
C ALA A 31 1.03 10.40 -9.29
N SER A 32 0.82 11.31 -8.33
CA SER A 32 -0.34 11.27 -7.42
C SER A 32 -1.66 11.33 -8.18
N ALA A 33 -1.78 12.21 -9.18
CA ALA A 33 -2.97 12.32 -10.02
C ALA A 33 -3.26 11.03 -10.80
N THR A 34 -2.21 10.35 -11.29
CA THR A 34 -2.34 9.07 -11.98
C THR A 34 -2.83 7.98 -11.03
N TYR A 35 -2.26 7.88 -9.81
CA TYR A 35 -2.69 6.91 -8.81
C TYR A 35 -4.14 7.12 -8.38
N VAL A 36 -4.55 8.36 -8.11
CA VAL A 36 -5.94 8.69 -7.75
C VAL A 36 -6.91 8.31 -8.87
N ARG A 37 -6.55 8.60 -10.13
CA ARG A 37 -7.36 8.20 -11.28
C ARG A 37 -7.50 6.67 -11.40
N MET A 38 -6.41 5.93 -11.20
CA MET A 38 -6.45 4.45 -11.24
C MET A 38 -7.32 3.88 -10.12
N LYS A 39 -7.27 4.46 -8.91
CA LYS A 39 -8.11 4.09 -7.77
C LYS A 39 -9.58 4.35 -8.06
N GLY A 40 -9.92 5.52 -8.59
CA GLY A 40 -11.29 5.86 -9.00
C GLY A 40 -11.84 4.89 -10.05
N LYS A 41 -11.07 4.64 -11.11
CA LYS A 41 -11.44 3.66 -12.14
C LYS A 41 -11.68 2.26 -11.55
N ALA A 42 -10.82 1.83 -10.63
CA ALA A 42 -10.98 0.53 -9.98
C ALA A 42 -12.26 0.47 -9.10
N CYS A 43 -12.65 1.58 -8.45
CA CYS A 43 -13.93 1.68 -7.75
C CYS A 43 -15.11 1.54 -8.70
N GLU A 44 -15.10 2.28 -9.83
CA GLU A 44 -16.15 2.20 -10.86
C GLU A 44 -16.30 0.78 -11.42
N GLU A 45 -15.18 0.17 -11.82
CA GLU A 45 -15.15 -1.21 -12.34
C GLU A 45 -15.67 -2.23 -11.33
N ALA A 46 -15.50 -1.98 -10.04
CA ALA A 46 -15.95 -2.87 -8.95
C ALA A 46 -17.37 -2.53 -8.45
N GLY A 47 -18.00 -1.45 -8.93
CA GLY A 47 -19.34 -1.03 -8.49
C GLY A 47 -19.36 -0.32 -7.13
N LEU A 48 -18.25 0.25 -6.68
CA LEU A 48 -18.20 1.12 -5.51
C LEU A 48 -18.58 2.56 -5.89
N TYR A 49 -19.24 3.26 -4.96
CA TYR A 49 -19.32 4.72 -5.05
C TYR A 49 -17.92 5.31 -4.84
N HIS A 50 -17.55 6.32 -5.63
CA HIS A 50 -16.33 7.04 -5.35
C HIS A 50 -16.48 8.54 -5.58
N GLU A 51 -15.77 9.32 -4.77
CA GLU A 51 -15.62 10.76 -4.87
C GLU A 51 -14.14 11.11 -4.94
N THR A 52 -13.72 11.85 -5.97
CA THR A 52 -12.37 12.41 -6.04
C THR A 52 -12.41 13.90 -5.78
N VAL A 53 -11.89 14.33 -4.63
CA VAL A 53 -11.78 15.74 -4.27
C VAL A 53 -10.38 16.24 -4.61
N ARG A 54 -10.32 17.22 -5.53
CA ARG A 54 -9.07 17.87 -5.92
C ARG A 54 -8.99 19.24 -5.30
N LEU A 55 -7.93 19.48 -4.53
CA LEU A 55 -7.64 20.75 -3.89
C LEU A 55 -6.39 21.39 -4.53
N PRO A 56 -6.35 22.72 -4.65
CA PRO A 56 -5.19 23.41 -5.20
C PRO A 56 -3.95 23.25 -4.31
N LYS A 57 -2.75 23.43 -4.88
CA LYS A 57 -1.48 23.30 -4.16
C LYS A 57 -1.34 24.26 -2.97
N GLY A 58 -2.00 25.43 -3.05
CA GLY A 58 -2.00 26.43 -1.98
C GLY A 58 -2.98 26.16 -0.85
N THR A 59 -3.71 25.05 -0.87
CA THR A 59 -4.65 24.67 0.21
C THR A 59 -3.96 24.72 1.57
N THR A 60 -4.64 25.31 2.53
CA THR A 60 -4.18 25.41 3.92
C THR A 60 -4.46 24.13 4.71
N GLN A 61 -3.75 23.96 5.83
CA GLN A 61 -4.01 22.88 6.78
C GLN A 61 -5.47 22.88 7.25
N ALA A 62 -6.02 24.05 7.59
CA ALA A 62 -7.38 24.21 8.10
C ALA A 62 -8.45 23.78 7.08
N GLU A 63 -8.30 24.18 5.82
CA GLU A 63 -9.22 23.80 4.73
C GLU A 63 -9.23 22.28 4.50
N LEU A 64 -8.04 21.65 4.50
CA LEU A 64 -7.96 20.22 4.34
C LEU A 64 -8.57 19.46 5.53
N LEU A 65 -8.34 19.92 6.76
CA LEU A 65 -8.96 19.32 7.94
C LEU A 65 -10.49 19.45 7.92
N ALA A 66 -11.03 20.62 7.53
CA ALA A 66 -12.46 20.83 7.38
C ALA A 66 -13.08 19.88 6.32
N LEU A 67 -12.36 19.64 5.21
CA LEU A 67 -12.78 18.66 4.21
C LEU A 67 -12.81 17.24 4.80
N VAL A 68 -11.77 16.85 5.55
CA VAL A 68 -11.73 15.52 6.21
C VAL A 68 -12.90 15.36 7.19
N ASP A 69 -13.24 16.42 7.97
CA ASP A 69 -14.39 16.41 8.88
C ASP A 69 -15.72 16.19 8.14
N ARG A 70 -15.90 16.87 7.02
CA ARG A 70 -17.07 16.68 6.14
C ARG A 70 -17.16 15.22 5.66
N LEU A 71 -16.04 14.65 5.19
CA LEU A 71 -16.00 13.27 4.71
C LEU A 71 -16.20 12.25 5.86
N ASN A 72 -15.70 12.55 7.05
CA ASN A 72 -15.95 11.72 8.23
C ASN A 72 -17.44 11.67 8.59
N ALA A 73 -18.18 12.78 8.43
CA ALA A 73 -19.61 12.88 8.71
C ALA A 73 -20.50 12.34 7.59
N ASP A 74 -19.98 12.16 6.38
CA ASP A 74 -20.77 11.69 5.24
C ASP A 74 -21.04 10.18 5.33
N ALA A 75 -22.33 9.81 5.46
CA ALA A 75 -22.76 8.43 5.54
C ALA A 75 -22.56 7.62 4.24
N LYS A 76 -22.37 8.28 3.10
CA LYS A 76 -22.08 7.63 1.82
C LYS A 76 -20.60 7.22 1.69
N ILE A 77 -19.74 7.81 2.52
CA ILE A 77 -18.29 7.57 2.49
C ILE A 77 -17.93 6.61 3.61
N HIS A 78 -17.47 5.43 3.26
CA HIS A 78 -17.01 4.39 4.18
C HIS A 78 -15.49 4.33 4.28
N GLY A 79 -14.78 4.83 3.27
CA GLY A 79 -13.31 4.93 3.26
C GLY A 79 -12.85 6.32 2.81
N ILE A 80 -11.82 6.83 3.48
CA ILE A 80 -11.16 8.10 3.14
C ILE A 80 -9.70 7.80 2.88
N LEU A 81 -9.23 8.27 1.72
CA LEU A 81 -7.84 8.21 1.33
C LEU A 81 -7.32 9.63 1.07
N VAL A 82 -6.28 10.04 1.78
CA VAL A 82 -5.56 11.29 1.49
C VAL A 82 -4.26 10.95 0.78
N GLN A 83 -4.19 11.29 -0.51
CA GLN A 83 -3.06 10.92 -1.35
C GLN A 83 -1.77 11.64 -0.93
N LEU A 84 -0.78 10.88 -0.52
CA LEU A 84 0.57 11.39 -0.22
C LEU A 84 1.45 11.45 -1.48
N PRO A 85 2.46 12.34 -1.52
CA PRO A 85 2.81 13.33 -0.50
C PRO A 85 1.90 14.58 -0.54
N LEU A 86 1.73 15.22 0.61
CA LEU A 86 1.05 16.52 0.74
C LEU A 86 2.05 17.68 0.53
N PRO A 87 1.55 18.88 0.14
CA PRO A 87 2.36 20.09 0.10
C PRO A 87 3.00 20.41 1.46
N LYS A 88 4.18 21.06 1.45
CA LYS A 88 5.02 21.27 2.65
C LYS A 88 4.35 22.10 3.77
N GLN A 89 3.36 22.93 3.44
CA GLN A 89 2.61 23.71 4.43
C GLN A 89 1.58 22.90 5.21
N ILE A 90 1.39 21.64 4.84
CA ILE A 90 0.42 20.73 5.47
C ILE A 90 1.17 19.66 6.26
N ASP A 91 0.85 19.53 7.54
CA ASP A 91 1.32 18.41 8.35
C ASP A 91 0.50 17.15 8.02
N ALA A 92 1.12 16.24 7.28
CA ALA A 92 0.50 14.99 6.87
C ALA A 92 0.06 14.13 8.07
N GLN A 93 0.78 14.17 9.20
CA GLN A 93 0.43 13.38 10.37
C GLN A 93 -0.85 13.89 11.05
N LEU A 94 -1.03 15.21 11.11
CA LEU A 94 -2.28 15.78 11.62
C LEU A 94 -3.46 15.39 10.74
N VAL A 95 -3.31 15.44 9.42
CA VAL A 95 -4.36 15.06 8.47
C VAL A 95 -4.72 13.57 8.60
N LEU A 96 -3.72 12.69 8.61
CA LEU A 96 -3.96 11.24 8.73
C LEU A 96 -4.65 10.87 10.05
N ARG A 97 -4.31 11.57 11.14
CA ARG A 97 -4.98 11.39 12.46
C ARG A 97 -6.39 11.99 12.51
N ARG A 98 -6.75 12.91 11.60
CA ARG A 98 -8.09 13.49 11.54
C ARG A 98 -9.09 12.56 10.84
N VAL A 99 -8.63 11.68 9.98
CA VAL A 99 -9.48 10.65 9.38
C VAL A 99 -10.00 9.74 10.50
N ALA A 100 -11.31 9.51 10.55
CA ALA A 100 -11.90 8.61 11.54
C ALA A 100 -11.30 7.19 11.38
N PRO A 101 -10.85 6.53 12.46
CA PRO A 101 -10.24 5.19 12.37
C PRO A 101 -11.08 4.17 11.60
N ALA A 102 -12.41 4.26 11.71
CA ALA A 102 -13.35 3.39 10.99
C ALA A 102 -13.42 3.68 9.49
N LYS A 103 -12.87 4.81 9.03
CA LYS A 103 -12.82 5.22 7.61
C LYS A 103 -11.39 5.30 7.06
N ASP A 104 -10.38 5.02 7.87
CA ASP A 104 -8.96 5.02 7.49
C ASP A 104 -8.61 3.74 6.72
N VAL A 105 -9.06 3.66 5.48
CA VAL A 105 -8.87 2.47 4.63
C VAL A 105 -7.43 2.30 4.10
N ASP A 106 -6.57 3.31 4.27
CA ASP A 106 -5.13 3.18 4.06
C ASP A 106 -4.40 2.53 5.25
N GLY A 107 -5.04 2.47 6.44
CA GLY A 107 -4.47 1.86 7.65
C GLY A 107 -3.32 2.66 8.27
N PHE A 108 -3.33 3.99 8.16
CA PHE A 108 -2.25 4.86 8.66
C PHE A 108 -2.59 5.55 9.98
N HIS A 109 -3.86 5.52 10.39
CA HIS A 109 -4.27 6.05 11.69
C HIS A 109 -3.61 5.24 12.82
N PRO A 110 -3.11 5.90 13.90
CA PRO A 110 -2.42 5.22 15.00
C PRO A 110 -3.21 4.06 15.62
N GLU A 111 -4.54 4.16 15.67
CA GLU A 111 -5.41 3.08 16.15
C GLU A 111 -5.31 1.84 15.25
N ASN A 112 -5.42 1.99 13.92
CA ASN A 112 -5.28 0.88 12.98
C ASN A 112 -3.84 0.31 12.99
N VAL A 113 -2.83 1.18 13.07
CA VAL A 113 -1.43 0.75 13.22
C VAL A 113 -1.25 -0.08 14.50
N GLY A 114 -1.84 0.34 15.62
CA GLY A 114 -1.83 -0.41 16.87
C GLY A 114 -2.51 -1.77 16.73
N LYS A 115 -3.72 -1.80 16.14
CA LYS A 115 -4.45 -3.04 15.87
C LYS A 115 -3.63 -4.02 15.00
N VAL A 116 -3.05 -3.53 13.91
CA VAL A 116 -2.18 -4.36 13.05
C VAL A 116 -0.97 -4.90 13.82
N SER A 117 -0.36 -4.07 14.68
CA SER A 117 0.83 -4.47 15.45
C SER A 117 0.55 -5.58 16.45
N ILE A 118 -0.67 -5.65 17.00
CA ILE A 118 -1.09 -6.69 17.96
C ILE A 118 -1.88 -7.84 17.31
N GLY A 119 -2.04 -7.83 15.98
CA GLY A 119 -2.78 -8.87 15.26
C GLY A 119 -4.31 -8.79 15.40
N ASP A 120 -4.86 -7.63 15.80
CA ASP A 120 -6.31 -7.44 15.86
C ASP A 120 -6.89 -7.36 14.44
N PRO A 121 -7.76 -8.32 14.04
CA PRO A 121 -8.31 -8.38 12.67
C PRO A 121 -9.33 -7.28 12.37
N THR A 122 -9.75 -6.50 13.37
CA THR A 122 -10.69 -5.38 13.18
C THR A 122 -10.02 -4.14 12.59
N GLY A 123 -8.67 -4.04 12.68
CA GLY A 123 -7.90 -2.94 12.13
C GLY A 123 -7.76 -3.03 10.61
N PHE A 124 -7.68 -1.86 9.95
CA PHE A 124 -7.34 -1.81 8.54
C PHE A 124 -5.84 -2.00 8.34
N ARG A 125 -5.50 -3.00 7.53
CA ARG A 125 -4.11 -3.26 7.15
C ARG A 125 -3.69 -2.28 6.06
N PRO A 126 -2.51 -1.62 6.16
CA PRO A 126 -2.05 -0.75 5.09
C PRO A 126 -2.04 -1.44 3.74
N ALA A 127 -2.66 -0.78 2.74
CA ALA A 127 -3.02 -1.43 1.48
C ALA A 127 -1.82 -2.05 0.73
N THR A 128 -0.67 -1.38 0.70
CA THR A 128 0.54 -1.92 0.03
C THR A 128 1.14 -3.12 0.76
N PRO A 129 1.43 -3.09 2.06
CA PRO A 129 1.88 -4.25 2.82
C PRO A 129 0.90 -5.42 2.77
N PHE A 130 -0.39 -5.13 2.88
CA PHE A 130 -1.43 -6.15 2.76
C PHE A 130 -1.44 -6.78 1.36
N GLY A 131 -1.25 -5.96 0.32
CA GLY A 131 -1.11 -6.44 -1.06
C GLY A 131 0.10 -7.36 -1.25
N VAL A 132 1.24 -7.03 -0.64
CA VAL A 132 2.44 -7.89 -0.64
C VAL A 132 2.16 -9.21 0.08
N GLN A 133 1.54 -9.18 1.27
CA GLN A 133 1.17 -10.39 2.00
C GLN A 133 0.24 -11.28 1.17
N GLN A 134 -0.79 -10.72 0.55
CA GLN A 134 -1.70 -11.44 -0.32
C GLN A 134 -1.03 -11.99 -1.58
N LEU A 135 -0.06 -11.26 -2.12
CA LEU A 135 0.73 -11.73 -3.25
C LEU A 135 1.53 -12.97 -2.89
N LEU A 136 2.23 -12.97 -1.75
CA LEU A 136 2.98 -14.12 -1.25
C LEU A 136 2.06 -15.33 -1.07
N VAL A 137 0.97 -15.18 -0.30
CA VAL A 137 0.02 -16.26 -0.01
C VAL A 137 -0.58 -16.85 -1.29
N ARG A 138 -1.02 -16.00 -2.22
CA ARG A 138 -1.69 -16.45 -3.46
C ARG A 138 -0.74 -17.01 -4.52
N SER A 139 0.55 -16.70 -4.38
CA SER A 139 1.60 -17.32 -5.19
C SER A 139 2.12 -18.64 -4.60
N GLY A 140 1.52 -19.13 -3.51
CA GLY A 140 1.94 -20.36 -2.84
C GLY A 140 3.30 -20.24 -2.14
N ILE A 141 3.73 -19.01 -1.82
CA ILE A 141 4.99 -18.77 -1.12
C ILE A 141 4.74 -18.89 0.37
N ASP A 142 5.25 -19.95 0.97
CA ASP A 142 5.21 -20.14 2.42
C ASP A 142 6.20 -19.20 3.10
N THR A 143 5.70 -18.44 4.07
CA THR A 143 6.48 -17.51 4.88
C THR A 143 6.90 -18.08 6.23
N THR A 144 6.34 -19.23 6.61
CA THR A 144 6.55 -19.87 7.92
C THR A 144 8.01 -20.26 8.12
N GLY A 145 8.62 -19.72 9.18
CA GLY A 145 10.02 -19.94 9.51
C GLY A 145 11.03 -19.35 8.54
N LYS A 146 10.58 -18.60 7.51
CA LYS A 146 11.47 -17.93 6.54
C LYS A 146 12.05 -16.65 7.12
N HIS A 147 13.26 -16.33 6.70
CA HIS A 147 13.87 -15.05 7.02
C HIS A 147 13.43 -14.00 5.99
N ALA A 148 12.57 -13.08 6.40
CA ALA A 148 12.14 -11.95 5.62
C ALA A 148 13.00 -10.73 5.95
N VAL A 149 13.66 -10.16 4.95
CA VAL A 149 14.41 -8.90 5.08
C VAL A 149 13.66 -7.80 4.36
N ILE A 150 13.33 -6.73 5.09
CA ILE A 150 12.63 -5.57 4.57
C ILE A 150 13.63 -4.42 4.46
N VAL A 151 13.82 -3.89 3.26
CA VAL A 151 14.67 -2.73 3.00
C VAL A 151 13.81 -1.49 2.89
N GLY A 152 13.72 -0.75 3.99
CA GLY A 152 12.86 0.42 4.18
C GLY A 152 12.12 0.35 5.51
N ARG A 153 11.92 1.52 6.16
CA ARG A 153 11.24 1.62 7.48
C ARG A 153 10.19 2.72 7.54
N SER A 154 9.56 2.98 6.38
CA SER A 154 8.47 3.96 6.32
C SER A 154 7.26 3.50 7.12
N ASN A 155 6.45 4.47 7.58
CA ASN A 155 5.19 4.16 8.26
C ASN A 155 4.13 3.58 7.31
N ILE A 156 4.32 3.77 5.99
CA ILE A 156 3.35 3.34 4.99
C ILE A 156 3.65 1.96 4.41
N VAL A 157 4.90 1.47 4.48
CA VAL A 157 5.29 0.16 3.95
C VAL A 157 6.14 -0.64 4.94
N GLY A 158 7.36 -0.19 5.25
CA GLY A 158 8.35 -1.05 5.92
C GLY A 158 7.91 -1.51 7.31
N ARG A 159 7.43 -0.59 8.15
CA ARG A 159 6.96 -0.92 9.51
C ARG A 159 5.72 -1.83 9.51
N PRO A 160 4.64 -1.48 8.79
CA PRO A 160 3.47 -2.35 8.75
C PRO A 160 3.74 -3.69 8.05
N MET A 161 4.67 -3.75 7.09
CA MET A 161 5.08 -5.01 6.49
C MET A 161 5.73 -5.94 7.52
N ALA A 162 6.61 -5.40 8.36
CA ALA A 162 7.21 -6.16 9.45
C ALA A 162 6.14 -6.69 10.41
N ALA A 163 5.20 -5.84 10.82
CA ALA A 163 4.11 -6.23 11.70
C ALA A 163 3.26 -7.38 11.10
N LEU A 164 2.92 -7.31 9.81
CA LEU A 164 2.12 -8.35 9.14
C LEU A 164 2.86 -9.67 9.03
N LEU A 165 4.16 -9.65 8.72
CA LEU A 165 4.96 -10.88 8.57
C LEU A 165 5.26 -11.57 9.90
N LEU A 166 5.20 -10.83 11.03
CA LEU A 166 5.37 -11.38 12.38
C LEU A 166 4.08 -12.03 12.92
N GLN A 167 2.91 -11.73 12.36
CA GLN A 167 1.64 -12.27 12.84
C GLN A 167 1.59 -13.80 12.64
N ASP A 168 0.83 -14.46 13.50
CA ASP A 168 0.47 -15.85 13.28
C ASP A 168 -0.52 -15.99 12.11
N GLY A 169 -0.37 -17.03 11.31
CA GLY A 169 -1.27 -17.36 10.22
C GLY A 169 -0.70 -17.17 8.81
N PRO A 170 -1.54 -17.31 7.77
CA PRO A 170 -1.10 -17.29 6.37
C PRO A 170 -0.44 -15.96 5.97
N GLY A 171 0.76 -16.07 5.43
CA GLY A 171 1.57 -14.91 5.05
C GLY A 171 2.22 -14.17 6.22
N GLY A 172 2.25 -14.83 7.39
CA GLY A 172 2.97 -14.43 8.60
C GLY A 172 3.98 -15.48 9.03
N ASN A 173 4.20 -15.63 10.34
CA ASN A 173 5.12 -16.61 10.94
C ASN A 173 6.57 -16.53 10.43
N ALA A 174 7.00 -15.35 9.95
CA ALA A 174 8.34 -15.12 9.47
C ALA A 174 9.26 -14.56 10.56
N THR A 175 10.57 -14.84 10.45
CA THR A 175 11.60 -14.08 11.16
C THR A 175 11.90 -12.82 10.37
N VAL A 176 11.80 -11.63 10.97
CA VAL A 176 11.85 -10.37 10.23
C VAL A 176 13.05 -9.52 10.63
N THR A 177 13.81 -9.08 9.64
CA THR A 177 14.84 -8.04 9.79
C THR A 177 14.46 -6.81 8.98
N VAL A 178 14.55 -5.63 9.59
CA VAL A 178 14.28 -4.34 8.91
C VAL A 178 15.58 -3.58 8.72
N CYS A 179 15.95 -3.34 7.45
CA CYS A 179 17.08 -2.52 7.05
C CYS A 179 16.63 -1.11 6.65
N HIS A 180 17.55 -0.16 6.74
CA HIS A 180 17.30 1.24 6.39
C HIS A 180 18.60 1.96 5.98
N SER A 181 18.53 3.22 5.61
CA SER A 181 19.66 4.03 5.13
C SER A 181 20.84 4.16 6.10
N ARG A 182 20.69 3.73 7.36
CA ARG A 182 21.78 3.71 8.35
C ARG A 182 22.22 2.30 8.72
N THR A 183 21.69 1.27 8.07
CA THR A 183 22.15 -0.11 8.26
C THR A 183 23.54 -0.24 7.65
N ARG A 184 24.49 -0.70 8.47
CA ARG A 184 25.85 -1.01 8.00
C ARG A 184 25.81 -2.35 7.24
N GLU A 185 26.70 -2.49 6.26
CA GLU A 185 26.87 -3.75 5.48
C GLU A 185 25.52 -4.31 4.99
N ILE A 186 24.66 -3.44 4.44
CA ILE A 186 23.28 -3.80 4.05
C ILE A 186 23.28 -5.02 3.11
N LYS A 187 24.28 -5.15 2.25
CA LYS A 187 24.43 -6.28 1.33
C LYS A 187 24.54 -7.62 2.09
N SER A 188 25.30 -7.67 3.17
CA SER A 188 25.44 -8.90 3.96
C SER A 188 24.12 -9.31 4.60
N VAL A 189 23.30 -8.33 5.00
CA VAL A 189 21.99 -8.58 5.59
C VAL A 189 20.96 -9.03 4.54
N THR A 190 20.91 -8.35 3.38
CA THR A 190 19.95 -8.71 2.32
C THR A 190 20.22 -10.10 1.75
N ARG A 191 21.45 -10.56 1.71
CA ARG A 191 21.84 -11.92 1.29
C ARG A 191 21.41 -13.04 2.25
N LEU A 192 20.92 -12.73 3.43
CA LEU A 192 20.33 -13.72 4.35
C LEU A 192 18.86 -13.99 4.04
N ALA A 193 18.22 -13.13 3.23
CA ALA A 193 16.79 -13.17 3.00
C ALA A 193 16.35 -14.38 2.19
N ASP A 194 15.40 -15.15 2.70
CA ASP A 194 14.59 -16.07 1.90
C ASP A 194 13.53 -15.27 1.12
N ILE A 195 13.03 -14.19 1.75
CA ILE A 195 12.08 -13.24 1.17
C ILE A 195 12.66 -11.83 1.36
N LEU A 196 12.98 -11.16 0.26
CA LEU A 196 13.52 -9.81 0.24
C LEU A 196 12.44 -8.83 -0.24
N ILE A 197 12.04 -7.88 0.63
CA ILE A 197 11.04 -6.86 0.31
C ILE A 197 11.73 -5.51 0.27
N VAL A 198 11.71 -4.84 -0.89
CA VAL A 198 12.43 -3.59 -1.11
C VAL A 198 11.45 -2.43 -1.26
N ALA A 199 11.56 -1.42 -0.39
CA ALA A 199 10.67 -0.26 -0.31
C ALA A 199 11.43 0.99 0.16
N MET A 200 12.45 1.39 -0.63
CA MET A 200 13.34 2.53 -0.32
C MET A 200 12.99 3.81 -1.07
N GLY A 201 12.32 3.70 -2.21
CA GLY A 201 12.13 4.81 -3.14
C GLY A 201 13.45 5.28 -3.79
N LYS A 202 14.35 4.34 -4.07
CA LYS A 202 15.62 4.59 -4.76
C LYS A 202 15.73 3.67 -5.98
N PRO A 203 15.77 4.24 -7.21
CA PRO A 203 15.81 3.45 -8.43
C PRO A 203 16.97 2.46 -8.41
N GLU A 204 16.68 1.20 -8.70
CA GLU A 204 17.66 0.12 -8.95
C GLU A 204 18.76 -0.01 -7.87
N PHE A 205 18.43 0.31 -6.61
CA PHE A 205 19.37 0.28 -5.48
C PHE A 205 19.85 -1.13 -5.15
N VAL A 206 18.95 -2.12 -5.18
CA VAL A 206 19.28 -3.52 -4.90
C VAL A 206 19.72 -4.20 -6.20
N THR A 207 20.97 -4.61 -6.24
CA THR A 207 21.60 -5.31 -7.36
C THR A 207 21.57 -6.83 -7.17
N GLY A 208 21.82 -7.61 -8.22
CA GLY A 208 21.78 -9.07 -8.17
C GLY A 208 22.70 -9.68 -7.11
N ASP A 209 23.87 -9.07 -6.88
CA ASP A 209 24.87 -9.51 -5.90
C ASP A 209 24.48 -9.23 -4.43
N MET A 210 23.38 -8.49 -4.21
CA MET A 210 22.75 -8.26 -2.90
C MET A 210 21.66 -9.28 -2.57
N ILE A 211 21.36 -10.22 -3.47
CA ILE A 211 20.26 -11.18 -3.34
C ILE A 211 20.81 -12.57 -3.04
N LYS A 212 20.19 -13.27 -2.12
CA LYS A 212 20.45 -14.70 -1.89
C LYS A 212 19.96 -15.51 -3.10
N PRO A 213 20.76 -16.41 -3.67
CA PRO A 213 20.28 -17.28 -4.75
C PRO A 213 19.01 -18.03 -4.37
N GLY A 214 18.01 -17.96 -5.24
CA GLY A 214 16.71 -18.59 -5.02
C GLY A 214 15.74 -17.81 -4.12
N ALA A 215 16.11 -16.63 -3.59
CA ALA A 215 15.22 -15.81 -2.78
C ALA A 215 13.99 -15.32 -3.56
N VAL A 216 12.89 -15.11 -2.86
CA VAL A 216 11.73 -14.40 -3.37
C VAL A 216 11.95 -12.90 -3.18
N VAL A 217 11.85 -12.12 -4.26
CA VAL A 217 12.09 -10.68 -4.25
C VAL A 217 10.80 -9.92 -4.56
N ILE A 218 10.38 -9.08 -3.62
CA ILE A 218 9.21 -8.21 -3.77
C ILE A 218 9.70 -6.76 -3.88
N ASP A 219 9.62 -6.21 -5.06
CA ASP A 219 9.95 -4.82 -5.33
C ASP A 219 8.69 -3.94 -5.20
N VAL A 220 8.66 -3.12 -4.16
CA VAL A 220 7.58 -2.17 -3.88
C VAL A 220 7.87 -0.80 -4.50
N GLY A 221 9.12 -0.57 -4.90
CA GLY A 221 9.56 0.68 -5.49
C GLY A 221 8.81 1.01 -6.78
N THR A 222 8.52 2.27 -6.98
CA THR A 222 8.01 2.79 -8.26
C THR A 222 8.64 4.16 -8.47
N ASN A 223 9.68 4.18 -9.27
CA ASN A 223 10.49 5.37 -9.52
C ASN A 223 10.37 5.77 -10.99
N ARG A 224 10.23 7.07 -11.23
CA ARG A 224 10.32 7.63 -12.56
C ARG A 224 11.79 7.97 -12.86
N VAL A 225 12.30 7.40 -13.94
CA VAL A 225 13.64 7.68 -14.47
C VAL A 225 13.49 8.24 -15.87
N ASP A 226 14.18 9.35 -16.17
CA ASP A 226 14.13 9.96 -17.49
C ASP A 226 14.70 8.98 -18.53
N ASP A 227 13.97 8.85 -19.63
CA ASP A 227 14.33 7.98 -20.75
C ASP A 227 13.90 8.66 -22.06
N PRO A 228 14.81 9.33 -22.76
CA PRO A 228 14.51 10.01 -24.00
C PRO A 228 14.03 9.07 -25.11
N THR A 229 14.27 7.77 -24.99
CA THR A 229 13.84 6.76 -25.98
C THR A 229 12.41 6.31 -25.75
N ALA A 230 11.89 6.51 -24.55
CA ALA A 230 10.52 6.17 -24.20
C ALA A 230 9.53 7.21 -24.75
N LYS A 231 8.40 6.77 -25.28
CA LYS A 231 7.35 7.64 -25.87
C LYS A 231 6.87 8.76 -24.92
N GLN A 232 6.97 8.57 -23.61
CA GLN A 232 6.58 9.55 -22.57
C GLN A 232 7.78 10.30 -21.99
N GLY A 233 9.01 10.11 -22.53
CA GLY A 233 10.24 10.72 -22.04
C GLY A 233 10.76 10.14 -20.71
N TYR A 234 10.14 9.08 -20.18
CA TYR A 234 10.55 8.40 -18.96
C TYR A 234 10.13 6.92 -18.95
N ARG A 235 10.78 6.15 -18.11
CA ARG A 235 10.35 4.79 -17.75
C ARG A 235 10.14 4.65 -16.25
N LEU A 236 9.30 3.70 -15.85
CA LEU A 236 9.13 3.32 -14.47
C LEU A 236 10.05 2.17 -14.14
N VAL A 237 10.79 2.30 -13.03
CA VAL A 237 11.66 1.26 -12.51
C VAL A 237 11.39 1.04 -11.02
N GLY A 238 11.72 -0.14 -10.55
CA GLY A 238 11.65 -0.46 -9.13
C GLY A 238 12.87 0.04 -8.34
N ASP A 239 12.91 -0.36 -7.08
CA ASP A 239 14.08 -0.20 -6.21
C ASP A 239 15.11 -1.32 -6.45
N VAL A 240 14.73 -2.37 -7.17
CA VAL A 240 15.58 -3.52 -7.52
C VAL A 240 15.99 -3.43 -8.99
N LYS A 241 17.26 -3.69 -9.27
CA LYS A 241 17.79 -3.81 -10.65
C LYS A 241 17.30 -5.12 -11.26
N PHE A 242 16.14 -5.05 -11.90
CA PHE A 242 15.35 -6.21 -12.31
C PHE A 242 16.13 -7.22 -13.15
N ASP A 243 16.89 -6.76 -14.13
CA ASP A 243 17.61 -7.63 -15.07
C ASP A 243 18.73 -8.44 -14.42
N GLU A 244 19.37 -7.90 -13.39
CA GLU A 244 20.34 -8.64 -12.58
C GLU A 244 19.63 -9.57 -11.58
N ALA A 245 18.61 -9.03 -10.89
CA ALA A 245 17.90 -9.73 -9.85
C ALA A 245 17.19 -11.00 -10.36
N LYS A 246 16.59 -10.96 -11.55
CA LYS A 246 15.89 -12.11 -12.15
C LYS A 246 16.79 -13.29 -12.48
N GLN A 247 18.13 -13.07 -12.57
CA GLN A 247 19.09 -14.16 -12.80
C GLN A 247 19.42 -14.94 -11.51
N VAL A 248 19.12 -14.34 -10.35
CA VAL A 248 19.52 -14.86 -9.03
C VAL A 248 18.30 -15.26 -8.21
N ALA A 249 17.21 -14.50 -8.31
CA ALA A 249 15.98 -14.74 -7.56
C ALA A 249 15.24 -15.98 -8.03
N GLY A 250 14.61 -16.70 -7.08
CA GLY A 250 13.67 -17.78 -7.40
C GLY A 250 12.32 -17.26 -7.93
N ALA A 251 11.93 -16.08 -7.45
CA ALA A 251 10.76 -15.33 -7.95
C ALA A 251 11.00 -13.84 -7.72
N ILE A 252 10.49 -13.01 -8.62
CA ILE A 252 10.59 -11.54 -8.50
C ILE A 252 9.36 -10.84 -9.07
N THR A 253 8.89 -9.79 -8.40
CA THR A 253 7.82 -8.95 -8.92
C THR A 253 8.34 -7.96 -9.96
N PRO A 254 7.64 -7.78 -11.10
CA PRO A 254 8.01 -6.75 -12.07
C PRO A 254 7.57 -5.35 -11.60
N VAL A 255 8.24 -4.31 -12.12
CA VAL A 255 7.81 -2.92 -12.00
C VAL A 255 7.82 -2.29 -13.41
N PRO A 256 6.66 -1.81 -13.91
CA PRO A 256 5.31 -1.87 -13.31
C PRO A 256 4.66 -3.26 -13.41
N GLY A 257 3.52 -3.43 -12.72
CA GLY A 257 2.65 -4.60 -12.86
C GLY A 257 2.72 -5.61 -11.70
N GLY A 258 3.64 -5.46 -10.75
CA GLY A 258 3.76 -6.31 -9.56
C GLY A 258 2.87 -5.84 -8.40
N VAL A 259 3.46 -5.13 -7.44
CA VAL A 259 2.79 -4.71 -6.18
C VAL A 259 1.70 -3.65 -6.40
N GLY A 260 1.86 -2.74 -7.38
CA GLY A 260 0.93 -1.63 -7.61
C GLY A 260 -0.54 -2.04 -7.76
N PRO A 261 -0.88 -3.00 -8.66
CA PRO A 261 -2.25 -3.50 -8.80
C PRO A 261 -2.82 -4.11 -7.51
N MET A 262 -1.98 -4.77 -6.72
CA MET A 262 -2.38 -5.34 -5.43
C MET A 262 -2.73 -4.27 -4.41
N THR A 263 -1.99 -3.16 -4.36
CA THR A 263 -2.28 -2.02 -3.50
C THR A 263 -3.69 -1.48 -3.76
N ILE A 264 -4.06 -1.30 -5.03
CA ILE A 264 -5.39 -0.82 -5.42
C ILE A 264 -6.46 -1.83 -4.98
N THR A 265 -6.24 -3.11 -5.23
CA THR A 265 -7.18 -4.17 -4.83
C THR A 265 -7.39 -4.19 -3.32
N MET A 266 -6.33 -4.07 -2.52
CA MET A 266 -6.46 -4.06 -1.05
C MET A 266 -7.16 -2.81 -0.53
N LEU A 267 -6.99 -1.67 -1.18
CA LEU A 267 -7.75 -0.47 -0.85
C LEU A 267 -9.27 -0.71 -1.02
N LEU A 268 -9.68 -1.36 -2.12
CA LEU A 268 -11.08 -1.74 -2.31
C LEU A 268 -11.56 -2.71 -1.23
N PHE A 269 -10.74 -3.72 -0.87
CA PHE A 269 -11.05 -4.65 0.23
C PHE A 269 -11.27 -3.91 1.55
N ASN A 270 -10.39 -3.00 1.92
CA ASN A 270 -10.52 -2.20 3.13
C ASN A 270 -11.79 -1.34 3.09
N THR A 271 -12.12 -0.75 1.93
CA THR A 271 -13.35 0.05 1.77
C THR A 271 -14.63 -0.80 1.93
N VAL A 272 -14.62 -2.00 1.37
CA VAL A 272 -15.73 -2.97 1.55
C VAL A 272 -15.81 -3.45 3.00
N GLN A 273 -14.68 -3.70 3.65
CA GLN A 273 -14.63 -4.05 5.07
C GLN A 273 -15.19 -2.92 5.94
N ALA A 274 -14.86 -1.66 5.66
CA ALA A 274 -15.39 -0.49 6.36
C ALA A 274 -16.91 -0.38 6.21
N ALA A 275 -17.43 -0.52 4.99
CA ALA A 275 -18.87 -0.53 4.74
C ALA A 275 -19.60 -1.68 5.47
N ARG A 276 -18.96 -2.86 5.53
CA ARG A 276 -19.50 -4.01 6.27
C ARG A 276 -19.52 -3.78 7.78
N GLN A 277 -18.50 -3.13 8.34
CA GLN A 277 -18.45 -2.77 9.76
C GLN A 277 -19.53 -1.74 10.07
N TRP A 278 -19.65 -0.70 9.24
CA TRP A 278 -20.69 0.33 9.36
C TRP A 278 -22.11 -0.26 9.31
N ALA A 279 -22.37 -1.20 8.41
CA ALA A 279 -23.67 -1.82 8.26
C ALA A 279 -24.07 -2.75 9.43
N LYS A 280 -23.18 -3.01 10.39
CA LYS A 280 -23.43 -3.80 11.60
C LYS A 280 -23.67 -2.93 12.84
N SER A 281 -23.23 -1.67 12.80
CA SER A 281 -23.43 -0.66 13.84
C SER A 281 -24.79 0.01 13.70
#